data_bb21aa78b7779d81018777400ce99e91
#
_entry.id   bb21aa78b7779d81018777400ce99e91
#
_cell.length_a   1.000
_cell.length_b   1.000
_cell.length_c   1.000
_cell.angle_alpha   90.00
_cell.angle_beta   90.00
_cell.angle_gamma   90.00
#
_symmetry.space_group_name_H-M   'P 1'
#
loop_
_entity.id
_entity.type
_entity.pdbx_description
1 polymer ?
#
loop_
_entity_poly.entity_id
_entity_poly.type
_entity_poly.pdbx_seq_one_letter_code
_entity_poly.pdbx_strand_id
1 'polypeptide(L)'
;MTEIPTPNSFRMGPDEDGRFGLFGGRFVAETLMPIILDLEAAYKAAKEDAEFQAELGGLQTHYTGRPSPLYFAERLTEHFGGARVYFKREELNHTGSHKINNCLGQILLARRMGKTRIIAETGAGQHGVATATVCARFGLPCVVFMGATDVERQKPNVFRMRLLGAEVRAVTAGAGTLKDAMNEALRDWVTNVADTYYLIGTAAGPHPYPAMVRDFQQVIGDETRAQFLSDVGQLPDAVVA
;
A
#
# COMPACT_ATOMS: atom_id res chain seq x y z
N MET A 1 -21.28 -19.18 27.77
CA MET A 1 -21.48 -18.37 26.56
C MET A 1 -20.19 -17.58 26.40
N THR A 2 -19.38 -17.90 25.39
CA THR A 2 -18.20 -17.11 25.06
C THR A 2 -18.72 -15.76 24.51
N GLU A 3 -18.44 -14.67 25.21
CA GLU A 3 -18.71 -13.32 24.72
C GLU A 3 -18.04 -13.17 23.35
N ILE A 4 -18.82 -12.84 22.33
CA ILE A 4 -18.28 -12.47 21.02
C ILE A 4 -17.56 -11.13 21.22
N PRO A 5 -16.23 -11.04 21.03
CA PRO A 5 -15.52 -9.78 21.23
C PRO A 5 -16.14 -8.71 20.32
N THR A 6 -16.45 -7.57 20.89
CA THR A 6 -16.90 -6.41 20.09
C THR A 6 -15.81 -6.07 19.08
N PRO A 7 -16.15 -5.87 17.79
CA PRO A 7 -15.16 -5.49 16.80
C PRO A 7 -14.41 -4.24 17.27
N ASN A 8 -13.07 -4.35 17.30
CA ASN A 8 -12.21 -3.22 17.62
C ASN A 8 -12.46 -2.10 16.59
N SER A 9 -12.58 -0.85 17.05
CA SER A 9 -12.55 0.27 16.13
C SER A 9 -11.14 0.37 15.55
N PHE A 10 -11.00 0.58 14.25
CA PHE A 10 -9.71 0.70 13.56
C PHE A 10 -8.77 1.79 14.14
N ARG A 11 -9.27 2.64 15.02
CA ARG A 11 -8.49 3.67 15.73
C ARG A 11 -7.56 3.10 16.80
N MET A 12 -7.90 1.95 17.37
CA MET A 12 -7.13 1.35 18.47
C MET A 12 -5.95 0.49 17.98
N GLY A 13 -5.88 0.22 16.68
CA GLY A 13 -4.90 -0.71 16.14
C GLY A 13 -5.25 -2.18 16.41
N PRO A 14 -4.40 -3.13 15.98
CA PRO A 14 -4.56 -4.53 16.29
C PRO A 14 -4.14 -4.84 17.74
N ASP A 15 -4.65 -5.94 18.30
CA ASP A 15 -4.15 -6.52 19.54
C ASP A 15 -2.77 -7.21 19.35
N GLU A 16 -2.25 -7.85 20.41
CA GLU A 16 -0.95 -8.54 20.39
C GLU A 16 -0.90 -9.72 19.40
N ASP A 17 -2.05 -10.32 19.10
CA ASP A 17 -2.20 -11.38 18.10
C ASP A 17 -2.37 -10.83 16.67
N GLY A 18 -2.37 -9.53 16.50
CA GLY A 18 -2.59 -8.86 15.21
C GLY A 18 -4.05 -8.84 14.77
N ARG A 19 -5.00 -8.92 15.70
CA ARG A 19 -6.43 -8.95 15.42
C ARG A 19 -7.10 -7.61 15.66
N PHE A 20 -8.10 -7.31 14.83
CA PHE A 20 -9.05 -6.22 14.99
C PHE A 20 -10.42 -6.82 15.39
N GLY A 21 -10.56 -7.24 16.65
CA GLY A 21 -11.71 -8.01 17.11
C GLY A 21 -11.73 -9.40 16.48
N LEU A 22 -12.74 -9.71 15.68
CA LEU A 22 -12.88 -11.02 15.00
C LEU A 22 -12.00 -11.17 13.76
N PHE A 23 -11.42 -10.10 13.26
CA PHE A 23 -10.69 -10.05 11.98
C PHE A 23 -9.17 -9.94 12.19
N GLY A 24 -8.42 -10.31 11.16
CA GLY A 24 -6.96 -10.21 11.19
C GLY A 24 -6.27 -11.46 11.75
N GLY A 25 -5.11 -11.28 12.37
CA GLY A 25 -4.26 -12.35 12.86
C GLY A 25 -3.15 -12.72 11.88
N ARG A 26 -2.34 -13.77 12.23
CA ARG A 26 -1.18 -14.22 11.46
C ARG A 26 -1.43 -15.58 10.80
N PHE A 27 -2.40 -15.63 9.87
CA PHE A 27 -2.75 -16.87 9.17
C PHE A 27 -1.90 -17.01 7.91
N VAL A 28 -0.77 -17.71 8.03
CA VAL A 28 0.20 -18.00 6.96
C VAL A 28 0.69 -19.43 7.04
N ALA A 29 1.37 -19.91 5.98
CA ALA A 29 2.14 -21.15 6.05
C ALA A 29 3.20 -21.02 7.14
N GLU A 30 3.46 -22.12 7.88
CA GLU A 30 4.44 -22.13 8.98
C GLU A 30 5.82 -21.62 8.54
N THR A 31 6.21 -21.93 7.32
CA THR A 31 7.49 -21.48 6.71
C THR A 31 7.61 -19.95 6.58
N LEU A 32 6.50 -19.22 6.55
CA LEU A 32 6.48 -17.75 6.49
C LEU A 32 6.41 -17.12 7.89
N MET A 33 6.11 -17.87 8.95
CA MET A 33 5.94 -17.27 10.28
C MET A 33 7.18 -16.52 10.78
N PRO A 34 8.40 -17.05 10.66
CA PRO A 34 9.59 -16.32 11.10
C PRO A 34 9.74 -14.96 10.43
N ILE A 35 9.57 -14.88 9.10
CA ILE A 35 9.72 -13.61 8.38
C ILE A 35 8.58 -12.64 8.69
N ILE A 36 7.38 -13.12 9.00
CA ILE A 36 6.27 -12.29 9.44
C ILE A 36 6.57 -11.64 10.80
N LEU A 37 7.16 -12.39 11.72
CA LEU A 37 7.57 -11.87 13.03
C LEU A 37 8.74 -10.88 12.90
N ASP A 38 9.71 -11.17 12.03
CA ASP A 38 10.82 -10.25 11.73
C ASP A 38 10.30 -8.96 11.09
N LEU A 39 9.34 -9.06 10.16
CA LEU A 39 8.69 -7.90 9.55
C LEU A 39 7.95 -7.05 10.58
N GLU A 40 7.21 -7.69 11.49
CA GLU A 40 6.51 -6.99 12.57
C GLU A 40 7.50 -6.24 13.49
N ALA A 41 8.60 -6.89 13.88
CA ALA A 41 9.63 -6.26 14.69
C ALA A 41 10.29 -5.07 13.97
N ALA A 42 10.66 -5.26 12.69
CA ALA A 42 11.24 -4.19 11.86
C ALA A 42 10.26 -3.01 11.68
N TYR A 43 8.98 -3.29 11.46
CA TYR A 43 7.95 -2.26 11.33
C TYR A 43 7.73 -1.49 12.64
N LYS A 44 7.66 -2.18 13.79
CA LYS A 44 7.54 -1.54 15.11
C LYS A 44 8.74 -0.62 15.39
N ALA A 45 9.96 -1.11 15.12
CA ALA A 45 11.17 -0.31 15.27
C ALA A 45 11.16 0.92 14.35
N ALA A 46 10.76 0.78 13.10
CA ALA A 46 10.71 1.88 12.13
C ALA A 46 9.70 2.97 12.50
N LYS A 47 8.62 2.64 13.20
CA LYS A 47 7.65 3.65 13.70
C LYS A 47 8.28 4.60 14.71
N GLU A 48 9.18 4.12 15.52
CA GLU A 48 9.86 4.86 16.61
C GLU A 48 11.18 5.49 16.13
N ASP A 49 11.68 5.10 14.97
CA ASP A 49 12.97 5.53 14.44
C ASP A 49 12.87 6.88 13.72
N ALA A 50 13.43 7.92 14.33
CA ALA A 50 13.43 9.27 13.77
C ALA A 50 14.13 9.37 12.39
N GLU A 51 15.17 8.56 12.13
CA GLU A 51 15.87 8.53 10.86
C GLU A 51 14.98 7.93 9.75
N PHE A 52 14.28 6.83 10.08
CA PHE A 52 13.30 6.25 9.15
C PHE A 52 12.19 7.24 8.80
N GLN A 53 11.63 7.90 9.82
CA GLN A 53 10.55 8.86 9.61
C GLN A 53 11.03 10.08 8.79
N ALA A 54 12.23 10.56 9.04
CA ALA A 54 12.82 11.65 8.27
C ALA A 54 13.09 11.25 6.80
N GLU A 55 13.64 10.03 6.55
CA GLU A 55 13.85 9.51 5.20
C GLU A 55 12.51 9.35 4.46
N LEU A 56 11.50 8.75 5.09
CA LEU A 56 10.17 8.58 4.51
C LEU A 56 9.52 9.93 4.20
N GLY A 57 9.53 10.87 5.15
CA GLY A 57 8.99 12.22 4.96
C GLY A 57 9.69 12.99 3.85
N GLY A 58 11.02 12.90 3.77
CA GLY A 58 11.81 13.47 2.68
C GLY A 58 11.42 12.91 1.30
N LEU A 59 11.21 11.60 1.19
CA LEU A 59 10.73 10.95 -0.03
C LEU A 59 9.29 11.34 -0.38
N GLN A 60 8.42 11.43 0.61
CA GLN A 60 7.05 11.91 0.41
C GLN A 60 7.03 13.32 -0.14
N THR A 61 7.84 14.22 0.40
CA THR A 61 7.90 15.63 -0.04
C THR A 61 8.58 15.77 -1.40
N HIS A 62 9.80 15.26 -1.54
CA HIS A 62 10.66 15.59 -2.68
C HIS A 62 10.57 14.59 -3.85
N TYR A 63 10.07 13.39 -3.61
CA TYR A 63 9.93 12.38 -4.66
C TYR A 63 8.46 12.12 -5.05
N THR A 64 7.56 12.07 -4.08
CA THR A 64 6.12 11.90 -4.35
C THR A 64 5.46 13.22 -4.74
N GLY A 65 5.91 14.35 -4.18
CA GLY A 65 5.33 15.68 -4.41
C GLY A 65 4.21 16.03 -3.43
N ARG A 66 4.28 15.47 -2.21
CA ARG A 66 3.32 15.77 -1.13
C ARG A 66 3.62 17.13 -0.47
N PRO A 67 2.60 17.82 0.12
CA PRO A 67 1.20 17.38 0.24
C PRO A 67 0.45 17.42 -1.10
N SER A 68 -0.40 16.42 -1.36
CA SER A 68 -1.29 16.46 -2.52
C SER A 68 -2.38 17.54 -2.31
N PRO A 69 -2.83 18.24 -3.37
CA PRO A 69 -3.80 19.34 -3.22
C PRO A 69 -5.17 18.85 -2.75
N LEU A 70 -5.84 19.70 -1.96
CA LEU A 70 -7.28 19.64 -1.78
C LEU A 70 -7.92 20.60 -2.82
N TYR A 71 -8.79 20.09 -3.67
CA TYR A 71 -9.39 20.82 -4.78
C TYR A 71 -10.90 20.92 -4.63
N PHE A 72 -11.43 22.16 -4.59
CA PHE A 72 -12.87 22.39 -4.62
C PHE A 72 -13.40 22.22 -6.04
N ALA A 73 -14.34 21.30 -6.22
CA ALA A 73 -14.95 20.97 -7.50
C ALA A 73 -16.24 21.80 -7.72
N GLU A 74 -16.08 23.10 -8.04
CA GLU A 74 -17.20 24.06 -8.20
C GLU A 74 -18.29 23.53 -9.13
N ARG A 75 -17.93 23.13 -10.34
CA ARG A 75 -18.91 22.69 -11.34
C ARG A 75 -19.67 21.44 -10.95
N LEU A 76 -19.03 20.50 -10.23
CA LEU A 76 -19.73 19.33 -9.69
C LEU A 76 -20.67 19.73 -8.55
N THR A 77 -20.21 20.61 -7.68
CA THR A 77 -21.03 21.17 -6.59
C THR A 77 -22.30 21.83 -7.15
N GLU A 78 -22.14 22.68 -8.16
CA GLU A 78 -23.27 23.34 -8.85
C GLU A 78 -24.18 22.36 -9.57
N HIS A 79 -23.58 21.41 -10.31
CA HIS A 79 -24.34 20.41 -11.08
C HIS A 79 -25.25 19.55 -10.22
N PHE A 80 -24.76 19.11 -9.05
CA PHE A 80 -25.55 18.27 -8.15
C PHE A 80 -26.44 19.06 -7.19
N GLY A 81 -26.18 20.34 -6.98
CA GLY A 81 -27.04 21.24 -6.19
C GLY A 81 -27.20 20.86 -4.72
N GLY A 82 -26.19 20.21 -4.13
CA GLY A 82 -26.24 19.69 -2.76
C GLY A 82 -24.97 19.96 -1.97
N ALA A 83 -24.25 18.90 -1.59
CA ALA A 83 -23.02 19.00 -0.84
C ALA A 83 -21.90 19.66 -1.64
N ARG A 84 -21.04 20.43 -0.97
CA ARG A 84 -19.79 20.92 -1.56
C ARG A 84 -18.85 19.74 -1.80
N VAL A 85 -18.40 19.55 -3.04
CA VAL A 85 -17.55 18.44 -3.45
C VAL A 85 -16.08 18.86 -3.48
N TYR A 86 -15.24 18.14 -2.77
CA TYR A 86 -13.79 18.34 -2.75
C TYR A 86 -13.07 17.06 -3.17
N PHE A 87 -11.97 17.19 -3.88
CA PHE A 87 -11.08 16.08 -4.21
C PHE A 87 -9.74 16.22 -3.49
N LYS A 88 -9.34 15.19 -2.77
CA LYS A 88 -7.96 15.00 -2.35
C LYS A 88 -7.20 14.37 -3.53
N ARG A 89 -6.34 15.16 -4.18
CA ARG A 89 -5.78 14.89 -5.52
C ARG A 89 -4.60 13.92 -5.49
N GLU A 90 -4.84 12.66 -5.08
CA GLU A 90 -3.79 11.64 -5.01
C GLU A 90 -3.26 11.19 -6.39
N GLU A 91 -3.99 11.44 -7.46
CA GLU A 91 -3.54 11.18 -8.83
C GLU A 91 -2.43 12.15 -9.31
N LEU A 92 -2.20 13.25 -8.59
CA LEU A 92 -1.08 14.17 -8.85
C LEU A 92 0.23 13.73 -8.22
N ASN A 93 0.20 12.72 -7.37
CA ASN A 93 1.41 12.12 -6.84
C ASN A 93 2.25 11.49 -7.96
N HIS A 94 3.56 11.45 -7.76
CA HIS A 94 4.44 10.64 -8.61
C HIS A 94 3.90 9.21 -8.75
N THR A 95 3.84 8.68 -9.95
CA THR A 95 3.18 7.42 -10.39
C THR A 95 1.68 7.54 -10.72
N GLY A 96 1.00 8.60 -10.31
CA GLY A 96 -0.39 8.86 -10.67
C GLY A 96 -1.42 8.20 -9.74
N SER A 97 -1.05 7.86 -8.49
CA SER A 97 -1.98 7.36 -7.50
C SER A 97 -1.42 7.41 -6.07
N HIS A 98 -2.28 7.11 -5.08
CA HIS A 98 -1.91 6.99 -3.67
C HIS A 98 -0.96 5.82 -3.36
N LYS A 99 -0.80 4.87 -4.26
CA LYS A 99 -0.03 3.62 -4.00
C LYS A 99 1.44 3.87 -3.67
N ILE A 100 2.02 4.95 -4.17
CA ILE A 100 3.42 5.30 -3.91
C ILE A 100 3.71 5.50 -2.41
N ASN A 101 2.75 6.01 -1.62
CA ASN A 101 2.95 6.26 -0.20
C ASN A 101 3.30 4.96 0.55
N ASN A 102 2.49 3.93 0.36
CA ASN A 102 2.71 2.60 0.93
C ASN A 102 3.98 1.94 0.38
N CYS A 103 4.23 2.06 -0.94
CA CYS A 103 5.42 1.46 -1.55
C CYS A 103 6.71 2.06 -1.00
N LEU A 104 6.77 3.37 -0.72
CA LEU A 104 7.93 4.00 -0.10
C LEU A 104 8.19 3.48 1.31
N GLY A 105 7.17 3.39 2.16
CA GLY A 105 7.34 2.84 3.50
C GLY A 105 7.84 1.40 3.48
N GLN A 106 7.24 0.55 2.64
CA GLN A 106 7.61 -0.85 2.56
C GLN A 106 8.98 -1.08 1.93
N ILE A 107 9.39 -0.31 0.92
CA ILE A 107 10.72 -0.47 0.32
C ILE A 107 11.84 -0.08 1.30
N LEU A 108 11.63 0.94 2.13
CA LEU A 108 12.56 1.32 3.19
C LEU A 108 12.69 0.21 4.24
N LEU A 109 11.58 -0.43 4.64
CA LEU A 109 11.60 -1.60 5.51
C LEU A 109 12.37 -2.76 4.88
N ALA A 110 12.07 -3.10 3.62
CA ALA A 110 12.73 -4.19 2.90
C ALA A 110 14.26 -4.00 2.88
N ARG A 111 14.72 -2.78 2.62
CA ARG A 111 16.16 -2.44 2.64
C ARG A 111 16.78 -2.59 4.02
N ARG A 112 16.11 -2.13 5.07
CA ARG A 112 16.58 -2.27 6.47
C ARG A 112 16.60 -3.74 6.92
N MET A 113 15.70 -4.57 6.39
CA MET A 113 15.71 -6.02 6.59
C MET A 113 16.74 -6.75 5.73
N GLY A 114 17.55 -6.06 4.93
CA GLY A 114 18.56 -6.66 4.07
C GLY A 114 18.00 -7.45 2.87
N LYS A 115 16.74 -7.21 2.49
CA LYS A 115 16.13 -7.89 1.35
C LYS A 115 16.66 -7.34 0.04
N THR A 116 16.97 -8.24 -0.89
CA THR A 116 17.63 -7.92 -2.16
C THR A 116 16.74 -8.10 -3.38
N ARG A 117 15.54 -8.63 -3.20
CA ARG A 117 14.54 -8.84 -4.24
C ARG A 117 13.15 -8.44 -3.74
N ILE A 118 12.37 -7.80 -4.60
CA ILE A 118 11.00 -7.37 -4.30
C ILE A 118 10.03 -8.09 -5.21
N ILE A 119 8.94 -8.59 -4.64
CA ILE A 119 7.79 -9.07 -5.39
C ILE A 119 6.54 -8.29 -5.01
N ALA A 120 5.60 -8.19 -5.92
CA ALA A 120 4.30 -7.59 -5.69
C ALA A 120 3.23 -8.26 -6.54
N GLU A 121 1.98 -8.17 -6.11
CA GLU A 121 0.80 -8.43 -6.93
C GLU A 121 0.23 -7.14 -7.49
N THR A 122 -0.53 -7.22 -8.58
CA THR A 122 -1.32 -6.09 -9.07
C THR A 122 -2.52 -6.56 -9.90
N GLY A 123 -3.63 -5.82 -9.83
CA GLY A 123 -4.79 -5.98 -10.70
C GLY A 123 -4.84 -4.86 -11.74
N ALA A 124 -5.35 -3.68 -11.36
CA ALA A 124 -5.40 -2.50 -12.24
C ALA A 124 -4.03 -1.94 -12.64
N GLY A 125 -2.92 -2.42 -12.07
CA GLY A 125 -1.57 -2.05 -12.43
C GLY A 125 -0.96 -0.90 -11.64
N GLN A 126 -1.72 -0.10 -10.91
CA GLN A 126 -1.20 1.07 -10.19
C GLN A 126 -0.23 0.68 -9.06
N HIS A 127 -0.53 -0.38 -8.32
CA HIS A 127 0.38 -0.88 -7.30
C HIS A 127 1.67 -1.42 -7.93
N GLY A 128 1.57 -2.19 -9.00
CA GLY A 128 2.74 -2.70 -9.74
C GLY A 128 3.63 -1.57 -10.27
N VAL A 129 3.04 -0.51 -10.83
CA VAL A 129 3.80 0.66 -11.29
C VAL A 129 4.49 1.36 -10.12
N ALA A 130 3.81 1.57 -8.99
CA ALA A 130 4.40 2.19 -7.81
C ALA A 130 5.55 1.34 -7.25
N THR A 131 5.38 0.00 -7.17
CA THR A 131 6.43 -0.93 -6.74
C THR A 131 7.63 -0.91 -7.70
N ALA A 132 7.40 -1.01 -9.01
CA ALA A 132 8.46 -0.92 -10.01
C ALA A 132 9.23 0.41 -9.90
N THR A 133 8.52 1.52 -9.64
CA THR A 133 9.12 2.85 -9.48
C THR A 133 10.06 2.92 -8.28
N VAL A 134 9.63 2.45 -7.10
CA VAL A 134 10.51 2.47 -5.92
C VAL A 134 11.67 1.47 -6.06
N CYS A 135 11.44 0.32 -6.70
CA CYS A 135 12.51 -0.64 -6.99
C CYS A 135 13.57 -0.06 -7.93
N ALA A 136 13.15 0.62 -9.01
CA ALA A 136 14.05 1.32 -9.92
C ALA A 136 14.88 2.40 -9.19
N ARG A 137 14.23 3.20 -8.33
CA ARG A 137 14.91 4.21 -7.52
C ARG A 137 16.01 3.64 -6.62
N PHE A 138 15.75 2.49 -6.01
CA PHE A 138 16.67 1.89 -5.05
C PHE A 138 17.55 0.78 -5.63
N GLY A 139 17.48 0.52 -6.95
CA GLY A 139 18.29 -0.47 -7.63
C GLY A 139 17.99 -1.91 -7.23
N LEU A 140 16.75 -2.21 -6.86
CA LEU A 140 16.32 -3.55 -6.44
C LEU A 140 15.59 -4.29 -7.56
N PRO A 141 15.91 -5.56 -7.83
CA PRO A 141 15.15 -6.42 -8.73
C PRO A 141 13.69 -6.51 -8.30
N CYS A 142 12.78 -6.40 -9.28
CA CYS A 142 11.35 -6.35 -9.05
C CYS A 142 10.61 -7.35 -9.96
N VAL A 143 9.77 -8.20 -9.36
CA VAL A 143 8.84 -9.06 -10.09
C VAL A 143 7.41 -8.71 -9.70
N VAL A 144 6.57 -8.41 -10.67
CA VAL A 144 5.16 -8.08 -10.47
C VAL A 144 4.30 -9.19 -11.06
N PHE A 145 3.54 -9.86 -10.21
CA PHE A 145 2.53 -10.85 -10.62
C PHE A 145 1.23 -10.15 -10.97
N MET A 146 0.70 -10.45 -12.15
CA MET A 146 -0.51 -9.84 -12.66
C MET A 146 -1.35 -10.88 -13.39
N GLY A 147 -2.65 -10.92 -13.14
CA GLY A 147 -3.53 -11.83 -13.84
C GLY A 147 -3.48 -11.61 -15.35
N ALA A 148 -3.48 -12.68 -16.15
CA ALA A 148 -3.36 -12.60 -17.61
C ALA A 148 -4.47 -11.73 -18.24
N THR A 149 -5.67 -11.80 -17.70
CA THR A 149 -6.79 -10.94 -18.10
C THR A 149 -6.51 -9.46 -17.84
N ASP A 150 -5.91 -9.16 -16.69
CA ASP A 150 -5.57 -7.79 -16.29
C ASP A 150 -4.38 -7.25 -17.09
N VAL A 151 -3.40 -8.10 -17.44
CA VAL A 151 -2.27 -7.74 -18.32
C VAL A 151 -2.79 -7.19 -19.66
N GLU A 152 -3.78 -7.85 -20.26
CA GLU A 152 -4.37 -7.40 -21.52
C GLU A 152 -5.16 -6.10 -21.37
N ARG A 153 -5.93 -5.95 -20.28
CA ARG A 153 -6.74 -4.76 -20.01
C ARG A 153 -5.89 -3.53 -19.69
N GLN A 154 -4.75 -3.73 -19.03
CA GLN A 154 -3.94 -2.67 -18.44
C GLN A 154 -2.57 -2.53 -19.12
N LYS A 155 -2.51 -2.74 -20.43
CA LYS A 155 -1.28 -2.63 -21.25
C LYS A 155 -0.44 -1.37 -20.97
N PRO A 156 -1.01 -0.17 -20.80
CA PRO A 156 -0.23 1.02 -20.47
C PRO A 156 0.54 0.90 -19.15
N ASN A 157 -0.06 0.30 -18.11
CA ASN A 157 0.62 0.09 -16.83
C ASN A 157 1.67 -1.02 -16.94
N VAL A 158 1.40 -2.08 -17.69
CA VAL A 158 2.40 -3.14 -17.99
C VAL A 158 3.62 -2.55 -18.70
N PHE A 159 3.41 -1.68 -19.68
CA PHE A 159 4.49 -0.98 -20.35
C PHE A 159 5.32 -0.13 -19.39
N ARG A 160 4.67 0.65 -18.50
CA ARG A 160 5.35 1.45 -17.48
C ARG A 160 6.19 0.60 -16.53
N MET A 161 5.66 -0.52 -16.04
CA MET A 161 6.41 -1.44 -15.17
C MET A 161 7.67 -1.98 -15.85
N ARG A 162 7.55 -2.42 -17.11
CA ARG A 162 8.68 -2.93 -17.90
C ARG A 162 9.71 -1.84 -18.21
N LEU A 163 9.27 -0.63 -18.52
CA LEU A 163 10.15 0.53 -18.73
C LEU A 163 10.99 0.84 -17.50
N LEU A 164 10.42 0.64 -16.31
CA LEU A 164 11.09 0.79 -15.01
C LEU A 164 11.98 -0.41 -14.64
N GLY A 165 12.10 -1.41 -15.51
CA GLY A 165 12.96 -2.58 -15.31
C GLY A 165 12.31 -3.72 -14.52
N ALA A 166 11.03 -3.65 -14.19
CA ALA A 166 10.34 -4.75 -13.52
C ALA A 166 9.98 -5.87 -14.49
N GLU A 167 10.14 -7.12 -14.03
CA GLU A 167 9.56 -8.29 -14.69
C GLU A 167 8.06 -8.36 -14.38
N VAL A 168 7.22 -8.40 -15.42
CA VAL A 168 5.78 -8.62 -15.25
C VAL A 168 5.45 -10.05 -15.63
N ARG A 169 5.06 -10.86 -14.64
CA ARG A 169 4.64 -12.26 -14.81
C ARG A 169 3.14 -12.36 -14.92
N ALA A 170 2.68 -12.77 -16.11
CA ALA A 170 1.26 -13.03 -16.34
C ALA A 170 0.85 -14.34 -15.66
N VAL A 171 -0.18 -14.30 -14.82
CA VAL A 171 -0.74 -15.47 -14.13
C VAL A 171 -1.98 -15.93 -14.88
N THR A 172 -1.90 -17.15 -15.44
CA THR A 172 -2.99 -17.76 -16.21
C THR A 172 -3.85 -18.71 -15.38
N ALA A 173 -3.46 -19.01 -14.14
CA ALA A 173 -4.21 -19.87 -13.23
C ALA A 173 -5.54 -19.21 -12.84
N GLY A 174 -6.57 -20.03 -12.57
CA GLY A 174 -7.88 -19.56 -12.13
C GLY A 174 -8.58 -18.67 -13.16
N ALA A 175 -9.09 -17.53 -12.71
CA ALA A 175 -9.73 -16.52 -13.56
C ALA A 175 -8.73 -15.52 -14.18
N GLY A 176 -7.44 -15.64 -13.89
CA GLY A 176 -6.41 -14.73 -14.36
C GLY A 176 -6.57 -13.30 -13.82
N THR A 177 -6.97 -13.15 -12.55
CA THR A 177 -7.28 -11.88 -11.90
C THR A 177 -6.37 -11.61 -10.69
N LEU A 178 -6.59 -10.52 -9.98
CA LEU A 178 -5.82 -10.12 -8.79
C LEU A 178 -5.67 -11.24 -7.74
N LYS A 179 -6.74 -12.00 -7.47
CA LYS A 179 -6.68 -13.11 -6.50
C LYS A 179 -5.66 -14.16 -6.90
N ASP A 180 -5.61 -14.49 -8.19
CA ASP A 180 -4.68 -15.49 -8.71
C ASP A 180 -3.25 -14.97 -8.69
N ALA A 181 -3.08 -13.67 -8.99
CA ALA A 181 -1.79 -12.98 -8.88
C ALA A 181 -1.26 -12.98 -7.43
N MET A 182 -2.12 -12.71 -6.43
CA MET A 182 -1.76 -12.79 -5.01
C MET A 182 -1.32 -14.21 -4.61
N ASN A 183 -2.05 -15.22 -5.05
CA ASN A 183 -1.71 -16.61 -4.76
C ASN A 183 -0.35 -17.01 -5.34
N GLU A 184 -0.04 -16.54 -6.55
CA GLU A 184 1.25 -16.83 -7.18
C GLU A 184 2.40 -16.07 -6.51
N ALA A 185 2.18 -14.80 -6.14
CA ALA A 185 3.13 -14.03 -5.35
C ALA A 185 3.44 -14.70 -4.00
N LEU A 186 2.42 -15.23 -3.32
CA LEU A 186 2.61 -15.98 -2.07
C LEU A 186 3.43 -17.27 -2.28
N ARG A 187 3.21 -18.02 -3.37
CA ARG A 187 4.02 -19.24 -3.69
C ARG A 187 5.47 -18.87 -3.96
N ASP A 188 5.71 -17.82 -4.73
CA ASP A 188 7.07 -17.32 -4.98
C ASP A 188 7.73 -16.90 -3.65
N TRP A 189 6.99 -16.21 -2.79
CA TRP A 189 7.52 -15.74 -1.51
C TRP A 189 7.92 -16.90 -0.58
N VAL A 190 7.07 -17.92 -0.44
CA VAL A 190 7.39 -19.13 0.34
C VAL A 190 8.70 -19.78 -0.13
N THR A 191 8.92 -19.79 -1.45
CA THR A 191 10.10 -20.42 -2.05
C THR A 191 11.37 -19.59 -1.85
N ASN A 192 11.25 -18.25 -1.84
CA ASN A 192 12.38 -17.30 -1.88
C ASN A 192 12.41 -16.38 -0.65
N VAL A 193 11.89 -16.84 0.49
CA VAL A 193 11.67 -16.01 1.67
C VAL A 193 12.95 -15.37 2.25
N ALA A 194 14.10 -16.00 2.03
CA ALA A 194 15.38 -15.56 2.61
C ALA A 194 15.80 -14.17 2.09
N ASP A 195 15.68 -13.93 0.81
CA ASP A 195 16.15 -12.71 0.14
C ASP A 195 15.03 -11.80 -0.38
N THR A 196 13.80 -12.31 -0.43
CA THR A 196 12.66 -11.67 -1.08
C THR A 196 11.74 -11.01 -0.07
N TYR A 197 11.34 -9.76 -0.37
CA TYR A 197 10.29 -9.04 0.33
C TYR A 197 9.01 -9.02 -0.52
N TYR A 198 7.89 -9.41 0.08
CA TYR A 198 6.59 -9.27 -0.57
C TYR A 198 5.99 -7.91 -0.21
N LEU A 199 5.93 -7.01 -1.20
CA LEU A 199 5.40 -5.66 -1.06
C LEU A 199 3.90 -5.67 -1.38
N ILE A 200 3.05 -5.74 -0.36
CA ILE A 200 1.58 -5.84 -0.50
C ILE A 200 0.96 -4.46 -0.74
N GLY A 201 0.04 -4.38 -1.71
CA GLY A 201 -0.57 -3.13 -2.17
C GLY A 201 -1.83 -2.69 -1.46
N THR A 202 -2.36 -3.48 -0.52
CA THR A 202 -3.64 -3.22 0.15
C THR A 202 -3.60 -3.68 1.61
N ALA A 203 -4.58 -3.21 2.42
CA ALA A 203 -4.73 -3.62 3.82
C ALA A 203 -5.28 -5.06 3.92
N ALA A 204 -4.58 -6.01 3.34
CA ALA A 204 -4.88 -7.44 3.33
C ALA A 204 -3.67 -8.25 3.77
N GLY A 205 -3.85 -9.57 3.90
CA GLY A 205 -2.78 -10.47 4.31
C GLY A 205 -2.65 -10.61 5.83
N PRO A 206 -1.60 -11.33 6.28
CA PRO A 206 -1.35 -11.55 7.70
C PRO A 206 -0.88 -10.25 8.39
N HIS A 207 -1.13 -10.15 9.70
CA HIS A 207 -0.46 -9.11 10.50
C HIS A 207 1.08 -9.25 10.34
N PRO A 208 1.86 -8.16 10.15
CA PRO A 208 1.49 -6.74 10.36
C PRO A 208 0.97 -6.00 9.11
N TYR A 209 0.84 -6.64 7.95
CA TYR A 209 0.52 -5.97 6.69
C TYR A 209 -0.68 -5.02 6.74
N PRO A 210 -1.86 -5.40 7.30
CA PRO A 210 -3.00 -4.47 7.31
C PRO A 210 -2.71 -3.18 8.08
N ALA A 211 -2.06 -3.29 9.25
CA ALA A 211 -1.69 -2.13 10.05
C ALA A 211 -0.60 -1.27 9.37
N MET A 212 0.42 -1.92 8.81
CA MET A 212 1.52 -1.28 8.11
C MET A 212 1.05 -0.50 6.88
N VAL A 213 0.21 -1.12 6.05
CA VAL A 213 -0.35 -0.45 4.85
C VAL A 213 -1.23 0.73 5.26
N ARG A 214 -2.08 0.57 6.28
CA ARG A 214 -2.86 1.69 6.83
C ARG A 214 -1.95 2.84 7.25
N ASP A 215 -0.92 2.57 8.04
CA ASP A 215 -0.06 3.61 8.62
C ASP A 215 0.74 4.33 7.51
N PHE A 216 1.26 3.63 6.50
CA PHE A 216 1.93 4.28 5.37
C PHE A 216 0.99 5.07 4.44
N GLN A 217 -0.31 4.79 4.48
CA GLN A 217 -1.33 5.56 3.75
C GLN A 217 -1.94 6.68 4.61
N GLN A 218 -1.70 6.69 5.92
CA GLN A 218 -2.32 7.64 6.85
C GLN A 218 -2.02 9.10 6.51
N VAL A 219 -0.88 9.37 5.89
CA VAL A 219 -0.48 10.72 5.43
C VAL A 219 -1.57 11.42 4.61
N ILE A 220 -2.39 10.66 3.87
CA ILE A 220 -3.53 11.20 3.10
C ILE A 220 -4.56 11.83 4.05
N GLY A 221 -4.91 11.11 5.12
CA GLY A 221 -5.88 11.57 6.10
C GLY A 221 -5.38 12.76 6.91
N ASP A 222 -4.11 12.70 7.35
CA ASP A 222 -3.49 13.76 8.16
C ASP A 222 -3.43 15.08 7.38
N GLU A 223 -2.97 15.04 6.13
CA GLU A 223 -2.97 16.20 5.23
C GLU A 223 -4.38 16.71 4.94
N THR A 224 -5.32 15.80 4.62
CA THR A 224 -6.71 16.16 4.31
C THR A 224 -7.33 16.89 5.50
N ARG A 225 -7.12 16.38 6.72
CA ARG A 225 -7.61 17.02 7.93
C ARG A 225 -7.04 18.43 8.10
N ALA A 226 -5.72 18.58 7.94
CA ALA A 226 -5.04 19.86 8.09
C ALA A 226 -5.54 20.88 7.03
N GLN A 227 -5.62 20.46 5.77
CA GLN A 227 -6.06 21.30 4.66
C GLN A 227 -7.53 21.72 4.81
N PHE A 228 -8.44 20.83 5.21
CA PHE A 228 -9.84 21.21 5.45
C PHE A 228 -9.97 22.23 6.58
N LEU A 229 -9.24 22.06 7.67
CA LEU A 229 -9.27 23.03 8.78
C LEU A 229 -8.67 24.37 8.38
N SER A 230 -7.60 24.40 7.58
CA SER A 230 -6.96 25.62 7.08
C SER A 230 -7.81 26.33 6.03
N ASP A 231 -8.26 25.60 5.00
CA ASP A 231 -8.79 26.20 3.77
C ASP A 231 -10.31 26.36 3.80
N VAL A 232 -11.01 25.52 4.58
CA VAL A 232 -12.48 25.47 4.67
C VAL A 232 -13.00 25.86 6.06
N GLY A 233 -12.17 25.75 7.10
CA GLY A 233 -12.51 26.06 8.49
C GLY A 233 -13.26 24.97 9.23
N GLN A 234 -13.59 23.85 8.59
CA GLN A 234 -14.29 22.69 9.19
C GLN A 234 -13.91 21.40 8.51
N LEU A 235 -14.17 20.25 9.15
CA LEU A 235 -13.99 18.93 8.55
C LEU A 235 -15.14 18.63 7.57
N PRO A 236 -14.93 17.70 6.61
CA PRO A 236 -16.00 17.25 5.73
C PRO A 236 -17.05 16.45 6.52
N ASP A 237 -18.32 16.55 6.10
CA ASP A 237 -19.43 15.78 6.67
C ASP A 237 -19.36 14.29 6.27
N ALA A 238 -18.82 14.01 5.08
CA ALA A 238 -18.62 12.66 4.56
C ALA A 238 -17.34 12.55 3.76
N VAL A 239 -16.72 11.37 3.83
CA VAL A 239 -15.54 11.00 3.01
C VAL A 239 -15.89 9.74 2.24
N VAL A 240 -15.60 9.75 0.93
CA VAL A 240 -15.78 8.60 0.04
C VAL A 240 -14.43 8.22 -0.54
N ALA A 241 -14.05 6.92 -0.46
CA ALA A 241 -12.79 6.37 -0.97
C ALA A 241 -13.02 5.04 -1.69
#